data_12ca9644037d79fe750c927096fb5f72
#
_entry.id   12ca9644037d79fe750c927096fb5f72
#
_cell.length_a   1.000
_cell.length_b   1.000
_cell.length_c   1.000
_cell.angle_alpha   90.00
_cell.angle_beta   90.00
_cell.angle_gamma   90.00
#
_symmetry.space_group_name_H-M   'P 1'
#
loop_
_entity.id
_entity.type
_entity.pdbx_description
1 polymer ?
#
loop_
_entity_poly.entity_id
_entity_poly.type
_entity_poly.pdbx_seq_one_letter_code
_entity_poly.pdbx_strand_id
1 'polypeptide(L)'
;MAGSIWGEVFRVSTWGESHGEGVGVVVDGAPAGISLSEEDIQKCLDRRKPGETKYSTPRKEGDKVKIMSGVFEGKTTGTPISMVVVNTSQKSGDYSNIANVFRPGHADFTFDAKYGFRDYRGGGRSSGRETIGRVAAGAIAMKILSELGVTVTAYTKQIGPFVCEEEKMSLENIEKSPLRMPDLEKSSLAEDYLAEKMEAHDSVGGMIECVISGMPAGIGEPVFGKLDAMLSASIFSIGAVKGVEIGAGFAVADKCGSENNDGFYMGADGKVKKHTNFAGGILGGMSDGDDIVLRAAFKPTPSIFQPQETVNRDGENVEIEIKGRHDPVIMPRAVVVVESMAAITIVDRLFVGMTARMDKIREFYKGE
;
A
#
# COMPACT_ATOMS: atom_id res chain seq x y z
N MET A 1 -16.55 15.92 -3.93
CA MET A 1 -15.19 15.62 -3.42
C MET A 1 -14.63 14.44 -4.20
N ALA A 2 -13.39 14.55 -4.66
CA ALA A 2 -12.76 13.52 -5.49
C ALA A 2 -11.99 12.49 -4.63
N GLY A 3 -12.71 11.67 -3.88
CA GLY A 3 -12.11 10.67 -2.98
C GLY A 3 -11.43 9.49 -3.69
N SER A 4 -11.34 9.50 -5.03
CA SER A 4 -10.71 8.46 -5.84
C SER A 4 -9.51 8.97 -6.65
N ILE A 5 -8.98 10.16 -6.29
CA ILE A 5 -7.82 10.79 -6.92
C ILE A 5 -6.75 11.02 -5.86
N TRP A 6 -5.50 10.73 -6.21
CA TRP A 6 -4.30 10.97 -5.41
C TRP A 6 -3.20 11.61 -6.25
N GLY A 7 -2.37 12.46 -5.63
CA GLY A 7 -1.26 13.17 -6.26
C GLY A 7 -1.61 14.55 -6.82
N GLU A 8 -0.59 15.37 -7.00
CA GLU A 8 -0.68 16.73 -7.53
C GLU A 8 -0.17 16.82 -8.96
N VAL A 9 1.00 16.26 -9.24
CA VAL A 9 1.65 16.20 -10.55
C VAL A 9 1.56 14.80 -11.13
N PHE A 10 2.00 13.80 -10.40
CA PHE A 10 1.78 12.39 -10.75
C PHE A 10 0.44 11.95 -10.16
N ARG A 11 -0.62 12.09 -10.93
CA ARG A 11 -2.01 11.87 -10.49
C ARG A 11 -2.50 10.49 -10.81
N VAL A 12 -3.14 9.88 -9.83
CA VAL A 12 -3.76 8.56 -9.95
C VAL A 12 -5.26 8.69 -9.69
N SER A 13 -6.09 8.27 -10.63
CA SER A 13 -7.55 8.20 -10.46
C SER A 13 -7.99 6.75 -10.61
N THR A 14 -8.55 6.15 -9.55
CA THR A 14 -9.07 4.77 -9.57
C THR A 14 -10.59 4.74 -9.69
N TRP A 15 -11.12 3.73 -10.40
CA TRP A 15 -12.53 3.53 -10.63
C TRP A 15 -12.90 2.04 -10.67
N GLY A 16 -14.18 1.76 -10.69
CA GLY A 16 -14.71 0.39 -10.73
C GLY A 16 -14.90 -0.22 -9.34
N GLU A 17 -15.55 -1.36 -9.29
CA GLU A 17 -16.00 -2.03 -8.07
C GLU A 17 -15.78 -3.52 -8.12
N SER A 18 -15.76 -4.17 -6.96
CA SER A 18 -15.45 -5.61 -6.85
C SER A 18 -16.45 -6.51 -7.57
N HIS A 19 -17.69 -6.07 -7.74
CA HIS A 19 -18.78 -6.80 -8.41
C HIS A 19 -19.33 -6.06 -9.64
N GLY A 20 -18.65 -4.98 -10.09
CA GLY A 20 -18.86 -4.37 -11.39
C GLY A 20 -18.16 -5.14 -12.52
N GLU A 21 -18.20 -4.63 -13.74
CA GLU A 21 -17.55 -5.23 -14.91
C GLU A 21 -16.02 -5.30 -14.81
N GLY A 22 -15.43 -4.34 -14.10
CA GLY A 22 -13.99 -4.28 -13.90
C GLY A 22 -13.57 -3.21 -12.91
N VAL A 23 -12.27 -3.14 -12.67
CA VAL A 23 -11.60 -2.08 -11.93
C VAL A 23 -10.51 -1.50 -12.82
N GLY A 24 -10.27 -0.21 -12.70
CA GLY A 24 -9.25 0.43 -13.51
C GLY A 24 -8.63 1.65 -12.84
N VAL A 25 -7.65 2.19 -13.53
CA VAL A 25 -6.90 3.36 -13.09
C VAL A 25 -6.49 4.21 -14.28
N VAL A 26 -6.46 5.50 -14.09
CA VAL A 26 -5.82 6.46 -14.99
C VAL A 26 -4.65 7.09 -14.23
N VAL A 27 -3.48 7.05 -14.83
CA VAL A 27 -2.27 7.75 -14.36
C VAL A 27 -2.02 8.92 -15.30
N ASP A 28 -2.01 10.12 -14.76
CA ASP A 28 -1.66 11.36 -15.47
C ASP A 28 -0.39 11.96 -14.88
N GLY A 29 0.42 12.63 -15.71
CA GLY A 29 1.70 13.21 -15.29
C GLY A 29 2.89 12.24 -15.31
N ALA A 30 2.76 11.05 -15.90
CA ALA A 30 3.91 10.18 -16.15
C ALA A 30 4.77 10.75 -17.29
N PRO A 31 6.10 10.87 -17.14
CA PRO A 31 6.98 11.35 -18.21
C PRO A 31 6.91 10.47 -19.45
N ALA A 32 7.14 11.06 -20.64
CA ALA A 32 7.29 10.32 -21.87
C ALA A 32 8.65 9.58 -21.90
N GLY A 33 8.70 8.46 -22.66
CA GLY A 33 9.93 7.73 -22.94
C GLY A 33 10.29 6.61 -21.97
N ILE A 34 9.51 6.38 -20.93
CA ILE A 34 9.70 5.25 -20.00
C ILE A 34 9.30 3.95 -20.72
N SER A 35 10.17 2.94 -20.71
CA SER A 35 9.82 1.61 -21.19
C SER A 35 8.73 1.00 -20.31
N LEU A 36 7.57 0.65 -20.89
CA LEU A 36 6.42 0.13 -20.18
C LEU A 36 5.66 -0.89 -21.01
N SER A 37 5.42 -2.05 -20.41
CA SER A 37 4.58 -3.11 -20.96
C SER A 37 3.53 -3.58 -19.97
N GLU A 38 2.55 -4.35 -20.43
CA GLU A 38 1.57 -5.01 -19.56
C GLU A 38 2.24 -6.01 -18.61
N GLU A 39 3.31 -6.67 -19.04
CA GLU A 39 4.10 -7.61 -18.24
C GLU A 39 4.79 -6.96 -17.05
N ASP A 40 5.25 -5.72 -17.20
CA ASP A 40 5.87 -4.96 -16.11
C ASP A 40 4.86 -4.72 -14.99
N ILE A 41 3.64 -4.35 -15.35
CA ILE A 41 2.54 -4.10 -14.41
C ILE A 41 2.03 -5.42 -13.84
N GLN A 42 1.92 -6.45 -14.69
CA GLN A 42 1.40 -7.76 -14.29
C GLN A 42 2.24 -8.41 -13.18
N LYS A 43 3.57 -8.27 -13.21
CA LYS A 43 4.46 -8.76 -12.15
C LYS A 43 4.09 -8.22 -10.78
N CYS A 44 3.73 -6.94 -10.68
CA CYS A 44 3.28 -6.35 -9.42
C CYS A 44 1.86 -6.84 -9.05
N LEU A 45 0.96 -6.94 -10.03
CA LEU A 45 -0.40 -7.45 -9.81
C LEU A 45 -0.40 -8.92 -9.39
N ASP A 46 0.53 -9.73 -9.89
CA ASP A 46 0.68 -11.14 -9.50
C ASP A 46 1.03 -11.28 -8.01
N ARG A 47 1.85 -10.38 -7.44
CA ARG A 47 2.12 -10.35 -5.99
C ARG A 47 0.91 -9.96 -5.15
N ARG A 48 -0.08 -9.24 -5.74
CA ARG A 48 -1.31 -8.81 -5.08
C ARG A 48 -2.44 -9.81 -5.18
N LYS A 49 -2.53 -10.58 -6.26
CA LYS A 49 -3.68 -11.44 -6.57
C LYS A 49 -3.95 -12.50 -5.46
N PRO A 50 -5.19 -12.96 -5.30
CA PRO A 50 -5.51 -14.03 -4.36
C PRO A 50 -5.02 -15.39 -4.86
N GLY A 51 -4.86 -16.35 -3.93
CA GLY A 51 -4.56 -17.76 -4.26
C GLY A 51 -3.09 -18.10 -4.42
N GLU A 52 -2.17 -17.19 -4.11
CA GLU A 52 -0.73 -17.43 -4.19
C GLU A 52 -0.18 -18.26 -3.01
N THR A 53 -0.83 -18.23 -1.85
CA THR A 53 -0.43 -18.98 -0.66
C THR A 53 -1.60 -19.73 -0.04
N LYS A 54 -1.33 -20.77 0.76
CA LYS A 54 -2.35 -21.52 1.54
C LYS A 54 -3.07 -20.63 2.58
N TYR A 55 -2.51 -19.46 2.89
CA TYR A 55 -3.06 -18.45 3.81
C TYR A 55 -3.86 -17.35 3.11
N SER A 56 -4.08 -17.46 1.82
CA SER A 56 -4.94 -16.55 1.06
C SER A 56 -6.26 -17.21 0.68
N THR A 57 -7.26 -16.40 0.36
CA THR A 57 -8.54 -16.89 -0.14
C THR A 57 -8.35 -17.84 -1.32
N PRO A 58 -9.13 -18.94 -1.43
CA PRO A 58 -9.04 -19.90 -2.55
C PRO A 58 -9.58 -19.33 -3.88
N ARG A 59 -9.91 -18.06 -3.96
CA ARG A 59 -10.27 -17.41 -5.23
C ARG A 59 -9.08 -17.44 -6.18
N LYS A 60 -9.34 -17.83 -7.43
CA LYS A 60 -8.36 -17.72 -8.51
C LYS A 60 -8.83 -16.65 -9.48
N GLU A 61 -8.14 -15.52 -9.50
CA GLU A 61 -8.39 -14.43 -10.43
C GLU A 61 -7.07 -14.12 -11.15
N GLY A 62 -7.12 -14.04 -12.47
CA GLY A 62 -5.92 -13.79 -13.27
C GLY A 62 -5.44 -12.35 -13.19
N ASP A 63 -6.33 -11.42 -12.78
CA ASP A 63 -6.09 -9.97 -12.67
C ASP A 63 -5.29 -9.41 -13.85
N LYS A 64 -5.59 -9.91 -15.07
CA LYS A 64 -4.88 -9.51 -16.28
C LYS A 64 -5.15 -8.05 -16.59
N VAL A 65 -4.09 -7.26 -16.55
CA VAL A 65 -4.15 -5.85 -16.90
C VAL A 65 -4.13 -5.68 -18.42
N LYS A 66 -4.87 -4.66 -18.90
CA LYS A 66 -4.79 -4.15 -20.25
C LYS A 66 -4.53 -2.66 -20.23
N ILE A 67 -3.49 -2.22 -20.96
CA ILE A 67 -3.21 -0.81 -21.21
C ILE A 67 -4.10 -0.34 -22.36
N MET A 68 -4.84 0.74 -22.12
CA MET A 68 -5.82 1.29 -23.08
C MET A 68 -5.31 2.54 -23.79
N SER A 69 -4.37 3.28 -23.18
CA SER A 69 -3.80 4.51 -23.72
C SER A 69 -2.46 4.86 -23.06
N GLY A 70 -1.77 5.85 -23.60
CA GLY A 70 -0.57 6.45 -22.99
C GLY A 70 0.72 5.67 -23.24
N VAL A 71 0.70 4.61 -24.05
CA VAL A 71 1.86 3.82 -24.45
C VAL A 71 1.87 3.60 -25.95
N PHE A 72 3.00 3.82 -26.58
CA PHE A 72 3.23 3.57 -27.99
C PHE A 72 4.62 2.95 -28.20
N GLU A 73 4.71 1.88 -28.97
CA GLU A 73 5.96 1.12 -29.22
C GLU A 73 6.73 0.76 -27.93
N GLY A 74 5.99 0.38 -26.88
CA GLY A 74 6.57 -0.02 -25.59
C GLY A 74 7.11 1.13 -24.74
N LYS A 75 6.77 2.38 -25.05
CA LYS A 75 7.19 3.57 -24.29
C LYS A 75 6.00 4.45 -23.93
N THR A 76 6.06 5.08 -22.77
CA THR A 76 5.09 6.10 -22.36
C THR A 76 5.16 7.30 -23.28
N THR A 77 3.99 7.92 -23.55
CA THR A 77 3.86 9.06 -24.49
C THR A 77 3.78 10.42 -23.79
N GLY A 78 3.75 10.45 -22.44
CA GLY A 78 3.50 11.67 -21.67
C GLY A 78 2.02 12.07 -21.59
N THR A 79 1.13 11.27 -22.18
CA THR A 79 -0.34 11.45 -22.07
C THR A 79 -0.92 10.47 -21.06
N PRO A 80 -2.19 10.63 -20.61
CA PRO A 80 -2.77 9.77 -19.59
C PRO A 80 -2.71 8.28 -19.94
N ILE A 81 -2.19 7.48 -19.01
CA ILE A 81 -2.11 6.03 -19.13
C ILE A 81 -3.35 5.44 -18.45
N SER A 82 -4.25 4.89 -19.25
CA SER A 82 -5.45 4.21 -18.76
C SER A 82 -5.23 2.70 -18.76
N MET A 83 -5.58 2.05 -17.66
CA MET A 83 -5.44 0.60 -17.47
C MET A 83 -6.71 0.02 -16.89
N VAL A 84 -7.04 -1.21 -17.29
CA VAL A 84 -8.24 -1.92 -16.84
C VAL A 84 -7.94 -3.39 -16.56
N VAL A 85 -8.59 -3.92 -15.51
CA VAL A 85 -8.68 -5.35 -15.20
C VAL A 85 -10.15 -5.73 -15.13
N VAL A 86 -10.57 -6.66 -16.00
CA VAL A 86 -11.95 -7.14 -16.06
C VAL A 86 -12.22 -8.15 -14.94
N ASN A 87 -13.37 -8.06 -14.30
CA ASN A 87 -13.82 -9.00 -13.28
C ASN A 87 -14.39 -10.26 -13.95
N THR A 88 -13.79 -11.42 -13.69
CA THR A 88 -14.19 -12.69 -14.32
C THR A 88 -14.85 -13.70 -13.38
N SER A 89 -14.74 -13.53 -12.06
CA SER A 89 -15.10 -14.55 -11.06
C SER A 89 -16.07 -14.06 -9.98
N GLN A 90 -16.85 -13.03 -10.27
CA GLN A 90 -17.83 -12.49 -9.32
C GLN A 90 -19.03 -13.43 -9.14
N LYS A 91 -19.35 -13.78 -7.88
CA LYS A 91 -20.53 -14.57 -7.51
C LYS A 91 -21.44 -13.72 -6.62
N SER A 92 -22.39 -13.03 -7.23
CA SER A 92 -23.29 -12.11 -6.53
C SER A 92 -24.24 -12.82 -5.54
N GLY A 93 -24.51 -14.12 -5.72
CA GLY A 93 -25.37 -14.91 -4.83
C GLY A 93 -24.82 -15.13 -3.42
N ASP A 94 -23.50 -15.00 -3.23
CA ASP A 94 -22.85 -15.22 -1.93
C ASP A 94 -23.17 -14.15 -0.88
N TYR A 95 -23.91 -13.07 -1.22
CA TYR A 95 -24.14 -11.89 -0.39
C TYR A 95 -25.61 -11.64 -0.04
N SER A 96 -26.54 -12.52 -0.44
CA SER A 96 -27.97 -12.32 -0.19
C SER A 96 -28.34 -12.30 1.29
N ASN A 97 -27.66 -13.12 2.12
CA ASN A 97 -27.88 -13.21 3.57
C ASN A 97 -27.42 -11.99 4.34
N ILE A 98 -26.60 -11.14 3.76
CA ILE A 98 -26.06 -9.91 4.40
C ILE A 98 -26.64 -8.62 3.82
N ALA A 99 -27.60 -8.72 2.90
CA ALA A 99 -28.19 -7.56 2.24
C ALA A 99 -28.87 -6.58 3.22
N ASN A 100 -29.51 -7.13 4.25
CA ASN A 100 -30.27 -6.36 5.24
C ASN A 100 -29.54 -6.13 6.58
N VAL A 101 -28.27 -6.54 6.72
CA VAL A 101 -27.50 -6.40 7.95
C VAL A 101 -26.21 -5.61 7.74
N PHE A 102 -25.67 -5.04 8.80
CA PHE A 102 -24.37 -4.34 8.77
C PHE A 102 -23.29 -5.28 9.29
N ARG A 103 -22.38 -5.72 8.44
CA ARG A 103 -21.29 -6.60 8.85
C ARG A 103 -20.36 -5.88 9.83
N PRO A 104 -20.07 -6.45 11.01
CA PRO A 104 -19.10 -5.89 11.94
C PRO A 104 -17.75 -5.63 11.29
N GLY A 105 -17.15 -4.47 11.59
CA GLY A 105 -15.84 -4.09 11.05
C GLY A 105 -15.76 -3.79 9.55
N HIS A 106 -16.88 -3.83 8.80
CA HIS A 106 -16.98 -3.42 7.40
C HIS A 106 -17.60 -2.02 7.24
N ALA A 107 -17.62 -1.53 6.00
CA ALA A 107 -18.11 -0.20 5.68
C ALA A 107 -19.64 -0.13 5.41
N ASP A 108 -20.39 -1.20 5.65
CA ASP A 108 -21.80 -1.31 5.27
C ASP A 108 -22.65 -0.18 5.86
N PHE A 109 -22.57 0.01 7.17
CA PHE A 109 -23.29 1.08 7.87
C PHE A 109 -22.88 2.48 7.38
N THR A 110 -21.58 2.71 7.22
CA THR A 110 -21.06 4.02 6.83
C THR A 110 -21.40 4.39 5.39
N PHE A 111 -21.52 3.41 4.48
CA PHE A 111 -22.02 3.63 3.12
C PHE A 111 -23.50 4.01 3.12
N ASP A 112 -24.34 3.28 3.85
CA ASP A 112 -25.77 3.61 3.96
C ASP A 112 -25.97 4.99 4.61
N ALA A 113 -25.24 5.31 5.67
CA ALA A 113 -25.32 6.60 6.35
C ALA A 113 -24.87 7.77 5.46
N LYS A 114 -23.85 7.55 4.59
CA LYS A 114 -23.29 8.61 3.75
C LYS A 114 -24.04 8.79 2.45
N TYR A 115 -24.43 7.69 1.79
CA TYR A 115 -24.97 7.72 0.43
C TYR A 115 -26.46 7.40 0.36
N GLY A 116 -27.08 6.98 1.48
CA GLY A 116 -28.48 6.61 1.57
C GLY A 116 -28.80 5.20 1.10
N PHE A 117 -27.88 4.55 0.38
CA PHE A 117 -27.97 3.16 -0.07
C PHE A 117 -26.57 2.62 -0.41
N ARG A 118 -26.46 1.30 -0.50
CA ARG A 118 -25.25 0.61 -0.94
C ARG A 118 -25.55 -0.55 -1.90
N ASP A 119 -24.59 -0.89 -2.73
CA ASP A 119 -24.55 -2.21 -3.37
C ASP A 119 -24.04 -3.24 -2.35
N TYR A 120 -24.91 -4.12 -1.88
CA TYR A 120 -24.60 -5.14 -0.89
C TYR A 120 -23.80 -6.32 -1.46
N ARG A 121 -23.67 -6.45 -2.79
CA ARG A 121 -22.98 -7.57 -3.46
C ARG A 121 -21.47 -7.57 -3.27
N GLY A 122 -20.95 -7.01 -2.22
CA GLY A 122 -19.55 -7.00 -1.83
C GLY A 122 -19.13 -5.72 -1.14
N GLY A 123 -17.84 -5.47 -1.07
CA GLY A 123 -17.29 -4.26 -0.46
C GLY A 123 -17.24 -3.04 -1.39
N GLY A 124 -17.67 -3.15 -2.66
CA GLY A 124 -17.63 -2.06 -3.63
C GLY A 124 -16.25 -1.40 -3.71
N ARG A 125 -16.20 -0.07 -3.56
CA ARG A 125 -14.95 0.72 -3.48
C ARG A 125 -14.13 0.50 -2.21
N SER A 126 -14.72 -0.11 -1.16
CA SER A 126 -14.00 -0.48 0.08
C SER A 126 -13.45 -1.91 0.04
N SER A 127 -13.60 -2.62 -1.07
CA SER A 127 -13.05 -3.97 -1.26
C SER A 127 -11.52 -3.89 -1.48
N GLY A 128 -10.80 -4.92 -0.97
CA GLY A 128 -9.37 -5.09 -1.31
C GLY A 128 -9.08 -5.22 -2.81
N ARG A 129 -10.10 -5.47 -3.65
CA ARG A 129 -9.97 -5.50 -5.11
C ARG A 129 -9.67 -4.12 -5.71
N GLU A 130 -10.09 -3.04 -5.07
CA GLU A 130 -9.77 -1.66 -5.47
C GLU A 130 -8.25 -1.43 -5.57
N THR A 131 -7.46 -2.13 -4.76
CA THR A 131 -6.00 -2.01 -4.77
C THR A 131 -5.32 -2.43 -6.07
N ILE A 132 -6.02 -3.10 -6.99
CA ILE A 132 -5.53 -3.38 -8.36
C ILE A 132 -5.10 -2.08 -9.04
N GLY A 133 -5.94 -1.04 -8.98
CA GLY A 133 -5.62 0.26 -9.58
C GLY A 133 -4.40 0.91 -8.95
N ARG A 134 -4.26 0.81 -7.62
CA ARG A 134 -3.08 1.33 -6.90
C ARG A 134 -1.80 0.61 -7.30
N VAL A 135 -1.83 -0.72 -7.37
CA VAL A 135 -0.66 -1.54 -7.73
C VAL A 135 -0.28 -1.32 -9.20
N ALA A 136 -1.25 -1.21 -10.11
CA ALA A 136 -0.97 -0.90 -11.50
C ALA A 136 -0.31 0.47 -11.68
N ALA A 137 -0.78 1.50 -10.98
CA ALA A 137 -0.15 2.83 -10.97
C ALA A 137 1.22 2.81 -10.27
N GLY A 138 1.33 2.05 -9.17
CA GLY A 138 2.58 1.87 -8.43
C GLY A 138 3.68 1.23 -9.26
N ALA A 139 3.34 0.29 -10.14
CA ALA A 139 4.30 -0.32 -11.06
C ALA A 139 4.94 0.72 -11.99
N ILE A 140 4.16 1.69 -12.48
CA ILE A 140 4.69 2.82 -13.28
C ILE A 140 5.59 3.69 -12.41
N ALA A 141 5.14 4.04 -11.19
CA ALA A 141 5.92 4.85 -10.26
C ALA A 141 7.26 4.17 -9.90
N MET A 142 7.27 2.87 -9.63
CA MET A 142 8.51 2.12 -9.34
C MET A 142 9.48 2.11 -10.53
N LYS A 143 8.98 2.06 -11.78
CA LYS A 143 9.85 2.20 -12.96
C LYS A 143 10.50 3.58 -13.04
N ILE A 144 9.73 4.65 -12.77
CA ILE A 144 10.28 6.02 -12.72
C ILE A 144 11.37 6.11 -11.65
N LEU A 145 11.10 5.59 -10.46
CA LEU A 145 12.03 5.61 -9.34
C LEU A 145 13.31 4.82 -9.64
N SER A 146 13.20 3.68 -10.31
CA SER A 146 14.37 2.87 -10.68
C SER A 146 15.33 3.60 -11.62
N GLU A 147 14.83 4.43 -12.55
CA GLU A 147 15.66 5.28 -13.42
C GLU A 147 16.41 6.37 -12.62
N LEU A 148 15.90 6.70 -11.42
CA LEU A 148 16.52 7.67 -10.51
C LEU A 148 17.38 7.02 -9.42
N GLY A 149 17.55 5.68 -9.46
CA GLY A 149 18.29 4.95 -8.43
C GLY A 149 17.58 4.83 -7.09
N VAL A 150 16.26 5.09 -7.04
CA VAL A 150 15.45 4.95 -5.84
C VAL A 150 14.72 3.61 -5.87
N THR A 151 14.78 2.88 -4.76
CA THR A 151 14.10 1.60 -4.58
C THR A 151 13.09 1.67 -3.45
N VAL A 152 11.97 0.96 -3.61
CA VAL A 152 10.92 0.84 -2.60
C VAL A 152 10.73 -0.65 -2.33
N THR A 153 10.99 -1.08 -1.11
CA THR A 153 10.87 -2.47 -0.68
C THR A 153 10.01 -2.55 0.56
N ALA A 154 8.96 -3.36 0.52
CA ALA A 154 8.16 -3.63 1.72
C ALA A 154 8.13 -5.13 2.03
N TYR A 155 7.88 -5.44 3.28
CA TYR A 155 7.78 -6.79 3.80
C TYR A 155 6.90 -6.87 5.04
N THR A 156 6.47 -8.05 5.36
CA THR A 156 5.73 -8.31 6.59
C THR A 156 6.68 -8.29 7.77
N LYS A 157 6.59 -7.26 8.61
CA LYS A 157 7.39 -7.12 9.85
C LYS A 157 6.83 -7.93 11.00
N GLN A 158 5.49 -8.09 11.03
CA GLN A 158 4.80 -8.76 12.14
C GLN A 158 3.53 -9.45 11.67
N ILE A 159 3.25 -10.63 12.22
CA ILE A 159 1.94 -11.30 12.16
C ILE A 159 1.55 -11.74 13.58
N GLY A 160 0.41 -11.25 14.07
CA GLY A 160 -0.02 -11.49 15.44
C GLY A 160 1.11 -11.14 16.44
N PRO A 161 1.53 -12.08 17.31
CA PRO A 161 2.60 -11.82 18.29
C PRO A 161 4.02 -11.98 17.72
N PHE A 162 4.20 -12.45 16.49
CA PHE A 162 5.49 -12.77 15.90
C PHE A 162 6.06 -11.59 15.12
N VAL A 163 7.07 -10.94 15.69
CA VAL A 163 7.81 -9.81 15.11
C VAL A 163 9.15 -10.29 14.59
N CYS A 164 9.53 -9.91 13.36
CA CYS A 164 10.86 -10.18 12.80
C CYS A 164 11.96 -9.51 13.62
N GLU A 165 12.99 -10.27 13.97
CA GLU A 165 14.18 -9.80 14.65
C GLU A 165 15.16 -9.21 13.63
N GLU A 166 15.61 -7.97 13.84
CA GLU A 166 16.41 -7.24 12.84
C GLU A 166 17.70 -7.98 12.45
N GLU A 167 18.35 -8.62 13.42
CA GLU A 167 19.58 -9.38 13.22
C GLU A 167 19.40 -10.66 12.38
N LYS A 168 18.16 -11.15 12.26
CA LYS A 168 17.79 -12.36 11.51
C LYS A 168 17.15 -12.06 10.15
N MET A 169 16.90 -10.79 9.86
CA MET A 169 16.24 -10.39 8.63
C MET A 169 17.21 -10.45 7.44
N SER A 170 16.72 -11.00 6.31
CA SER A 170 17.36 -10.90 5.01
C SER A 170 16.30 -10.61 3.95
N LEU A 171 16.50 -9.56 3.16
CA LEU A 171 15.56 -9.18 2.09
C LEU A 171 15.38 -10.29 1.04
N GLU A 172 16.39 -11.14 0.82
CA GLU A 172 16.30 -12.29 -0.08
C GLU A 172 15.28 -13.34 0.38
N ASN A 173 14.91 -13.33 1.67
CA ASN A 173 13.95 -14.27 2.24
C ASN A 173 12.49 -13.84 2.03
N ILE A 174 12.24 -12.58 1.66
CA ILE A 174 10.87 -12.06 1.47
C ILE A 174 10.09 -12.94 0.48
N GLU A 175 10.69 -13.26 -0.66
CA GLU A 175 10.03 -14.08 -1.70
C GLU A 175 10.02 -15.58 -1.35
N LYS A 176 10.90 -16.04 -0.43
CA LYS A 176 10.93 -17.43 0.04
C LYS A 176 9.85 -17.71 1.09
N SER A 177 9.48 -16.69 1.87
CA SER A 177 8.43 -16.79 2.88
C SER A 177 7.04 -16.68 2.25
N PRO A 178 6.12 -17.61 2.50
CA PRO A 178 4.73 -17.50 2.05
C PRO A 178 3.99 -16.31 2.72
N LEU A 179 4.53 -15.82 3.83
CA LEU A 179 4.02 -14.67 4.56
C LEU A 179 4.76 -13.35 4.25
N ARG A 180 5.74 -13.39 3.32
CA ARG A 180 6.59 -12.24 2.96
C ARG A 180 7.38 -11.68 4.16
N MET A 181 7.73 -12.53 5.11
CA MET A 181 8.55 -12.17 6.27
C MET A 181 10.04 -12.41 5.95
N PRO A 182 10.93 -11.41 6.16
CA PRO A 182 12.37 -11.55 5.91
C PRO A 182 13.09 -12.43 6.94
N ASP A 183 12.46 -12.70 8.10
CA ASP A 183 12.90 -13.62 9.15
C ASP A 183 12.17 -14.96 8.98
N LEU A 184 12.86 -15.98 8.46
CA LEU A 184 12.24 -17.28 8.17
C LEU A 184 11.86 -18.07 9.43
N GLU A 185 12.54 -17.86 10.56
CA GLU A 185 12.20 -18.49 11.83
C GLU A 185 10.85 -17.94 12.33
N LYS A 186 10.69 -16.62 12.35
CA LYS A 186 9.42 -15.97 12.72
C LYS A 186 8.32 -16.28 11.71
N SER A 187 8.67 -16.43 10.41
CA SER A 187 7.71 -16.84 9.40
C SER A 187 7.13 -18.24 9.72
N SER A 188 7.96 -19.21 10.08
CA SER A 188 7.50 -20.55 10.43
C SER A 188 6.58 -20.55 11.67
N LEU A 189 6.96 -19.83 12.73
CA LEU A 189 6.13 -19.69 13.93
C LEU A 189 4.79 -19.00 13.63
N ALA A 190 4.81 -17.97 12.78
CA ALA A 190 3.60 -17.28 12.35
C ALA A 190 2.69 -18.18 11.48
N GLU A 191 3.26 -19.10 10.68
CA GLU A 191 2.51 -20.08 9.91
C GLU A 191 1.75 -21.06 10.81
N ASP A 192 2.41 -21.57 11.85
CA ASP A 192 1.77 -22.47 12.83
C ASP A 192 0.64 -21.76 13.58
N TYR A 193 0.87 -20.53 14.00
CA TYR A 193 -0.15 -19.69 14.65
C TYR A 193 -1.34 -19.40 13.73
N LEU A 194 -1.08 -19.11 12.46
CA LEU A 194 -2.15 -18.90 11.48
C LEU A 194 -2.97 -20.17 11.24
N ALA A 195 -2.34 -21.34 11.23
CA ALA A 195 -3.05 -22.61 11.11
C ALA A 195 -4.02 -22.82 12.31
N GLU A 196 -3.56 -22.55 13.54
CA GLU A 196 -4.42 -22.56 14.74
C GLU A 196 -5.62 -21.60 14.62
N LYS A 197 -5.37 -20.35 14.18
CA LYS A 197 -6.44 -19.35 14.03
C LYS A 197 -7.43 -19.70 12.92
N MET A 198 -6.96 -20.32 11.84
CA MET A 198 -7.83 -20.83 10.77
C MET A 198 -8.75 -21.96 11.27
N GLU A 199 -8.24 -22.88 12.09
CA GLU A 199 -9.05 -23.91 12.74
C GLU A 199 -10.09 -23.31 13.69
N ALA A 200 -9.74 -22.22 14.38
CA ALA A 200 -10.64 -21.46 15.23
C ALA A 200 -11.60 -20.55 14.43
N HIS A 201 -11.56 -20.56 13.09
CA HIS A 201 -12.38 -19.70 12.23
C HIS A 201 -12.16 -18.19 12.45
N ASP A 202 -10.96 -17.79 12.81
CA ASP A 202 -10.57 -16.43 13.11
C ASP A 202 -9.55 -15.87 12.10
N SER A 203 -9.17 -14.63 12.25
CA SER A 203 -8.20 -13.91 11.41
C SER A 203 -7.17 -13.16 12.25
N VAL A 204 -6.05 -12.82 11.63
CA VAL A 204 -4.91 -12.21 12.31
C VAL A 204 -4.52 -10.89 11.63
N GLY A 205 -4.23 -9.88 12.46
CA GLY A 205 -3.62 -8.62 12.04
C GLY A 205 -2.10 -8.72 11.98
N GLY A 206 -1.46 -7.63 11.56
CA GLY A 206 -0.01 -7.58 11.51
C GLY A 206 0.51 -6.20 11.11
N MET A 207 1.79 -6.15 10.81
CA MET A 207 2.50 -4.92 10.44
C MET A 207 3.34 -5.16 9.18
N ILE A 208 3.30 -4.19 8.28
CA ILE A 208 4.19 -4.12 7.10
C ILE A 208 5.19 -3.00 7.35
N GLU A 209 6.47 -3.27 7.13
CA GLU A 209 7.52 -2.26 7.07
C GLU A 209 7.89 -2.01 5.62
N CYS A 210 8.10 -0.75 5.27
CA CYS A 210 8.51 -0.31 3.94
C CYS A 210 9.73 0.58 4.06
N VAL A 211 10.76 0.24 3.29
CA VAL A 211 12.02 0.98 3.21
C VAL A 211 12.16 1.56 1.81
N ILE A 212 12.42 2.88 1.75
CA ILE A 212 12.69 3.60 0.51
C ILE A 212 14.13 4.05 0.54
N SER A 213 14.96 3.46 -0.32
CA SER A 213 16.41 3.71 -0.35
C SER A 213 16.81 4.51 -1.59
N GLY A 214 17.91 5.24 -1.49
CA GLY A 214 18.46 6.04 -2.60
C GLY A 214 17.79 7.41 -2.78
N MET A 215 17.02 7.86 -1.82
CA MET A 215 16.37 9.17 -1.89
C MET A 215 17.38 10.31 -1.83
N PRO A 216 17.29 11.32 -2.72
CA PRO A 216 18.03 12.56 -2.55
C PRO A 216 17.49 13.33 -1.32
N ALA A 217 18.34 14.09 -0.65
CA ALA A 217 17.90 15.02 0.40
C ALA A 217 17.09 16.18 -0.19
N GLY A 218 16.08 16.65 0.56
CA GLY A 218 15.31 17.84 0.23
C GLY A 218 14.02 17.59 -0.55
N ILE A 219 13.50 16.36 -0.60
CA ILE A 219 12.21 16.04 -1.23
C ILE A 219 11.09 16.08 -0.19
N GLY A 220 10.03 16.80 -0.49
CA GLY A 220 8.93 17.14 0.41
C GLY A 220 8.91 18.62 0.73
N GLU A 221 7.92 19.05 1.50
CA GLU A 221 7.69 20.48 1.79
C GLU A 221 7.60 20.69 3.32
N PRO A 222 7.98 21.83 3.83
CA PRO A 222 7.67 22.20 5.21
C PRO A 222 6.15 22.44 5.39
N VAL A 223 5.71 22.49 6.63
CA VAL A 223 4.35 22.77 7.09
C VAL A 223 3.36 21.69 6.67
N PHE A 224 2.52 21.86 5.65
CA PHE A 224 1.42 20.94 5.33
C PHE A 224 1.79 19.86 4.30
N GLY A 225 2.74 20.14 3.41
CA GLY A 225 3.21 19.19 2.39
C GLY A 225 4.33 18.28 2.85
N LYS A 226 4.48 18.07 4.17
CA LYS A 226 5.52 17.22 4.74
C LYS A 226 5.50 15.82 4.13
N LEU A 227 6.68 15.30 3.82
CA LEU A 227 6.81 13.97 3.23
C LEU A 227 6.27 12.86 4.14
N ASP A 228 6.52 12.93 5.44
CA ASP A 228 5.97 12.03 6.46
C ASP A 228 4.43 12.09 6.49
N ALA A 229 3.83 13.28 6.42
CA ALA A 229 2.39 13.47 6.38
C ALA A 229 1.78 12.91 5.09
N MET A 230 2.41 13.16 3.94
CA MET A 230 1.93 12.66 2.64
C MET A 230 2.05 11.14 2.53
N LEU A 231 3.17 10.55 2.95
CA LEU A 231 3.33 9.10 3.04
C LEU A 231 2.30 8.49 3.98
N SER A 232 2.14 9.05 5.18
CA SER A 232 1.14 8.57 6.14
C SER A 232 -0.28 8.62 5.56
N ALA A 233 -0.68 9.73 4.93
CA ALA A 233 -2.00 9.87 4.32
C ALA A 233 -2.24 8.84 3.21
N SER A 234 -1.23 8.59 2.36
CA SER A 234 -1.32 7.61 1.28
C SER A 234 -1.48 6.19 1.83
N ILE A 235 -0.71 5.82 2.85
CA ILE A 235 -0.75 4.50 3.48
C ILE A 235 -2.04 4.32 4.30
N PHE A 236 -2.51 5.32 5.05
CA PHE A 236 -3.81 5.27 5.74
C PHE A 236 -4.99 5.12 4.78
N SER A 237 -4.85 5.52 3.52
CA SER A 237 -5.88 5.33 2.50
C SER A 237 -6.07 3.86 2.08
N ILE A 238 -5.12 2.97 2.43
CA ILE A 238 -5.22 1.54 2.18
C ILE A 238 -6.24 0.93 3.16
N GLY A 239 -7.18 0.14 2.66
CA GLY A 239 -8.15 -0.56 3.50
C GLY A 239 -7.46 -1.41 4.58
N ALA A 240 -8.04 -1.46 5.77
CA ALA A 240 -7.56 -2.15 6.97
C ALA A 240 -6.37 -1.50 7.71
N VAL A 241 -5.69 -0.50 7.18
CA VAL A 241 -4.65 0.24 7.92
C VAL A 241 -5.27 0.98 9.10
N LYS A 242 -4.62 0.90 10.27
CA LYS A 242 -5.04 1.52 11.54
C LYS A 242 -3.95 2.30 12.25
N GLY A 243 -2.72 2.17 11.81
CA GLY A 243 -1.57 2.92 12.34
C GLY A 243 -0.50 3.08 11.28
N VAL A 244 0.22 4.19 11.32
CA VAL A 244 1.42 4.45 10.51
C VAL A 244 2.46 5.08 11.41
N GLU A 245 3.69 4.61 11.30
CA GLU A 245 4.86 5.14 11.98
C GLU A 245 5.97 5.47 10.98
N ILE A 246 6.76 6.48 11.28
CA ILE A 246 7.97 6.86 10.53
C ILE A 246 9.16 6.79 11.48
N GLY A 247 10.24 6.14 11.07
CA GLY A 247 11.45 5.97 11.88
C GLY A 247 11.17 5.25 13.20
N ALA A 248 11.58 5.86 14.32
CA ALA A 248 11.33 5.30 15.65
C ALA A 248 9.85 5.30 16.06
N GLY A 249 8.98 6.04 15.32
CA GLY A 249 7.54 6.02 15.53
C GLY A 249 7.13 6.41 16.94
N PHE A 250 6.21 5.64 17.55
CA PHE A 250 5.74 5.92 18.93
C PHE A 250 6.81 5.76 20.01
N ALA A 251 7.89 5.01 19.74
CA ALA A 251 8.97 4.82 20.71
C ALA A 251 9.74 6.13 21.02
N VAL A 252 9.55 7.20 20.24
CA VAL A 252 10.14 8.52 20.55
C VAL A 252 9.59 9.12 21.86
N ALA A 253 8.36 8.72 22.26
CA ALA A 253 7.70 9.25 23.44
C ALA A 253 8.44 8.91 24.77
N ASP A 254 9.19 7.81 24.77
CA ASP A 254 9.96 7.34 25.93
C ASP A 254 11.42 7.82 25.92
N LYS A 255 11.83 8.60 24.89
CA LYS A 255 13.22 9.03 24.69
C LYS A 255 13.47 10.48 25.14
N CYS A 256 14.68 10.75 25.59
CA CYS A 256 15.21 12.10 25.71
C CYS A 256 15.80 12.58 24.38
N GLY A 257 15.90 13.89 24.17
CA GLY A 257 16.46 14.46 22.94
C GLY A 257 17.88 13.95 22.64
N SER A 258 18.72 13.78 23.68
CA SER A 258 20.08 13.23 23.53
C SER A 258 20.13 11.77 23.07
N GLU A 259 19.05 11.02 23.26
CA GLU A 259 18.93 9.62 22.87
C GLU A 259 18.25 9.46 21.50
N ASN A 260 17.50 10.47 21.07
CA ASN A 260 16.71 10.43 19.84
C ASN A 260 17.33 11.23 18.69
N ASN A 261 18.22 12.18 18.96
CA ASN A 261 18.79 13.01 17.90
C ASN A 261 19.75 12.22 17.03
N ASP A 262 19.52 12.24 15.72
CA ASP A 262 20.41 11.66 14.72
C ASP A 262 21.58 12.59 14.46
N GLY A 263 22.75 12.31 15.06
CA GLY A 263 23.95 13.13 14.95
C GLY A 263 24.54 13.07 13.52
N PHE A 264 24.86 14.23 12.94
CA PHE A 264 25.48 14.33 11.62
C PHE A 264 27.00 14.16 11.66
N TYR A 265 27.57 13.59 10.61
CA TYR A 265 29.01 13.57 10.38
C TYR A 265 29.32 13.65 8.89
N MET A 266 30.56 14.01 8.55
CA MET A 266 31.03 14.03 7.16
C MET A 266 31.58 12.65 6.78
N GLY A 267 30.95 12.00 5.82
CA GLY A 267 31.41 10.73 5.27
C GLY A 267 32.71 10.86 4.48
N ALA A 268 33.44 9.77 4.31
CA ALA A 268 34.68 9.74 3.53
C ALA A 268 34.45 10.09 2.03
N ASP A 269 33.23 9.95 1.57
CA ASP A 269 32.76 10.32 0.21
C ASP A 269 32.39 11.83 0.10
N GLY A 270 32.63 12.63 1.14
CA GLY A 270 32.32 14.05 1.17
C GLY A 270 30.82 14.37 1.33
N LYS A 271 30.00 13.37 1.66
CA LYS A 271 28.56 13.56 1.89
C LYS A 271 28.26 13.63 3.36
N VAL A 272 27.25 14.41 3.73
CA VAL A 272 26.68 14.43 5.08
C VAL A 272 25.95 13.10 5.31
N LYS A 273 26.25 12.48 6.47
CA LYS A 273 25.64 11.22 6.94
C LYS A 273 25.19 11.36 8.37
N LYS A 274 24.42 10.39 8.86
CA LYS A 274 23.97 10.31 10.24
C LYS A 274 24.48 9.03 10.91
N HIS A 275 24.66 9.09 12.24
CA HIS A 275 25.03 7.92 13.04
C HIS A 275 23.87 6.96 13.29
N THR A 276 22.65 7.50 13.33
CA THR A 276 21.39 6.79 13.57
C THR A 276 20.32 7.32 12.63
N ASN A 277 19.20 6.64 12.53
CA ASN A 277 18.07 7.04 11.68
C ASN A 277 16.73 6.97 12.45
N PHE A 278 16.69 7.53 13.66
CA PHE A 278 15.45 7.58 14.46
C PHE A 278 14.37 8.43 13.79
N ALA A 279 14.76 9.46 13.05
CA ALA A 279 13.85 10.28 12.26
C ALA A 279 13.25 9.52 11.06
N GLY A 280 13.81 8.36 10.69
CA GLY A 280 13.32 7.55 9.56
C GLY A 280 13.49 8.21 8.21
N GLY A 281 14.61 8.92 7.98
CA GLY A 281 14.97 9.53 6.69
C GLY A 281 14.25 10.84 6.38
N ILE A 282 13.52 11.43 7.34
CA ILE A 282 12.73 12.65 7.12
C ILE A 282 12.99 13.65 8.26
N LEU A 283 13.48 14.83 7.92
CA LEU A 283 13.69 15.94 8.84
C LEU A 283 12.97 17.19 8.34
N GLY A 284 12.21 17.84 9.22
CA GLY A 284 11.45 19.04 8.87
C GLY A 284 10.39 18.84 7.77
N GLY A 285 9.98 17.60 7.51
CA GLY A 285 9.04 17.24 6.44
C GLY A 285 9.70 16.96 5.09
N MET A 286 11.02 16.90 5.01
CA MET A 286 11.79 16.65 3.79
C MET A 286 12.72 15.46 3.99
N SER A 287 12.98 14.70 2.91
CA SER A 287 13.99 13.63 2.94
C SER A 287 15.38 14.19 3.29
N ASP A 288 16.16 13.42 4.04
CA ASP A 288 17.49 13.85 4.50
C ASP A 288 18.66 13.10 3.81
N GLY A 289 18.34 12.16 2.91
CA GLY A 289 19.31 11.38 2.14
C GLY A 289 19.54 9.96 2.68
N ASP A 290 19.05 9.64 3.87
CA ASP A 290 19.03 8.28 4.39
C ASP A 290 17.79 7.52 3.94
N ASP A 291 17.75 6.22 4.25
CA ASP A 291 16.59 5.38 3.99
C ASP A 291 15.36 5.91 4.72
N ILE A 292 14.25 6.06 3.98
CA ILE A 292 12.97 6.36 4.60
C ILE A 292 12.35 5.05 5.07
N VAL A 293 12.11 4.96 6.39
CA VAL A 293 11.53 3.78 7.03
C VAL A 293 10.15 4.11 7.57
N LEU A 294 9.15 3.39 7.08
CA LEU A 294 7.77 3.50 7.58
C LEU A 294 7.18 2.13 7.91
N ARG A 295 6.27 2.10 8.88
CA ARG A 295 5.50 0.92 9.28
C ARG A 295 4.01 1.19 9.22
N ALA A 296 3.26 0.18 8.75
CA ALA A 296 1.80 0.24 8.66
C ALA A 296 1.17 -0.92 9.42
N ALA A 297 0.34 -0.64 10.41
CA ALA A 297 -0.41 -1.63 11.17
C ALA A 297 -1.75 -1.93 10.48
N PHE A 298 -2.03 -3.19 10.24
CA PHE A 298 -3.24 -3.70 9.61
C PHE A 298 -4.10 -4.45 10.62
N LYS A 299 -5.39 -4.11 10.69
CA LYS A 299 -6.35 -4.86 11.50
C LYS A 299 -6.60 -6.26 10.91
N PRO A 300 -7.03 -7.24 11.72
CA PRO A 300 -7.53 -8.51 11.23
C PRO A 300 -8.67 -8.34 10.22
N THR A 301 -8.83 -9.32 9.33
CA THR A 301 -9.97 -9.36 8.41
C THR A 301 -11.26 -9.52 9.21
N PRO A 302 -12.25 -8.62 9.07
CA PRO A 302 -13.44 -8.67 9.92
C PRO A 302 -14.45 -9.76 9.52
N SER A 303 -14.29 -10.37 8.35
CA SER A 303 -15.13 -11.49 7.91
C SER A 303 -14.57 -12.80 8.46
N ILE A 304 -15.11 -13.25 9.58
CA ILE A 304 -14.76 -14.50 10.26
C ILE A 304 -15.97 -15.44 10.32
N PHE A 305 -15.73 -16.76 10.45
CA PHE A 305 -16.78 -17.78 10.55
C PHE A 305 -17.19 -18.01 12.00
N GLN A 306 -17.33 -16.91 12.76
CA GLN A 306 -17.83 -16.94 14.13
C GLN A 306 -19.08 -16.08 14.23
N PRO A 307 -20.03 -16.41 15.14
CA PRO A 307 -21.17 -15.56 15.43
C PRO A 307 -20.73 -14.18 15.88
N GLN A 308 -21.34 -13.13 15.33
CA GLN A 308 -21.05 -11.74 15.65
C GLN A 308 -22.35 -10.97 15.84
N GLU A 309 -22.41 -10.18 16.90
CA GLU A 309 -23.54 -9.28 17.16
C GLU A 309 -23.52 -8.10 16.17
N THR A 310 -24.68 -7.74 15.67
CA THR A 310 -24.86 -6.61 14.75
C THR A 310 -26.30 -6.08 14.79
N VAL A 311 -26.58 -5.13 13.90
CA VAL A 311 -27.91 -4.54 13.70
C VAL A 311 -28.33 -4.69 12.23
N ASN A 312 -29.60 -5.00 11.99
CA ASN A 312 -30.18 -4.96 10.67
C ASN A 312 -30.65 -3.53 10.28
N ARG A 313 -31.10 -3.37 9.04
CA ARG A 313 -31.61 -2.07 8.55
C ARG A 313 -32.90 -1.61 9.21
N ASP A 314 -33.64 -2.53 9.82
CA ASP A 314 -34.89 -2.25 10.53
C ASP A 314 -34.64 -1.80 11.97
N GLY A 315 -33.36 -1.74 12.42
CA GLY A 315 -32.95 -1.30 13.75
C GLY A 315 -33.00 -2.40 14.81
N GLU A 316 -33.09 -3.66 14.42
CA GLU A 316 -33.14 -4.79 15.33
C GLU A 316 -31.74 -5.37 15.57
N ASN A 317 -31.43 -5.73 16.82
CA ASN A 317 -30.22 -6.45 17.18
C ASN A 317 -30.32 -7.89 16.70
N VAL A 318 -29.34 -8.32 15.94
CA VAL A 318 -29.26 -9.67 15.35
C VAL A 318 -27.86 -10.24 15.49
N GLU A 319 -27.75 -11.56 15.38
CA GLU A 319 -26.47 -12.25 15.28
C GLU A 319 -26.28 -12.73 13.85
N ILE A 320 -25.06 -12.57 13.33
CA ILE A 320 -24.70 -13.08 12.00
C ILE A 320 -23.43 -13.90 12.05
N GLU A 321 -23.32 -14.86 11.14
CA GLU A 321 -22.09 -15.56 10.79
C GLU A 321 -21.77 -15.26 9.33
N ILE A 322 -20.60 -14.67 9.09
CA ILE A 322 -20.21 -14.25 7.73
C ILE A 322 -19.60 -15.44 7.02
N LYS A 323 -20.41 -16.13 6.20
CA LYS A 323 -19.94 -17.22 5.35
C LYS A 323 -19.35 -16.69 4.06
N GLY A 324 -18.18 -17.18 3.67
CA GLY A 324 -17.53 -16.72 2.43
C GLY A 324 -16.05 -17.11 2.38
N ARG A 325 -15.38 -16.68 1.31
CA ARG A 325 -13.95 -16.96 1.09
C ARG A 325 -13.15 -15.72 1.45
N HIS A 326 -12.63 -15.68 2.66
CA HIS A 326 -11.87 -14.55 3.19
C HIS A 326 -10.41 -14.91 3.44
N ASP A 327 -9.52 -13.92 3.42
CA ASP A 327 -8.12 -14.11 3.78
C ASP A 327 -8.00 -14.17 5.31
N PRO A 328 -7.44 -15.23 5.93
CA PRO A 328 -7.17 -15.25 7.37
C PRO A 328 -6.10 -14.22 7.76
N VAL A 329 -5.26 -13.85 6.83
CA VAL A 329 -4.22 -12.81 6.96
C VAL A 329 -4.06 -12.08 5.63
N ILE A 330 -3.97 -10.75 5.65
CA ILE A 330 -3.88 -9.96 4.40
C ILE A 330 -2.48 -9.46 4.07
N MET A 331 -1.53 -9.54 5.01
CA MET A 331 -0.18 -9.00 4.87
C MET A 331 0.54 -9.41 3.59
N PRO A 332 0.58 -10.70 3.19
CA PRO A 332 1.31 -11.10 1.97
C PRO A 332 0.86 -10.39 0.70
N ARG A 333 -0.43 -10.03 0.63
CA ARG A 333 -1.02 -9.31 -0.49
C ARG A 333 -0.92 -7.79 -0.33
N ALA A 334 -0.88 -7.30 0.90
CA ALA A 334 -0.83 -5.88 1.21
C ALA A 334 0.58 -5.29 1.06
N VAL A 335 1.64 -6.10 1.13
CA VAL A 335 3.04 -5.68 0.94
C VAL A 335 3.20 -4.87 -0.34
N VAL A 336 2.81 -5.39 -1.49
CA VAL A 336 2.93 -4.70 -2.77
C VAL A 336 2.02 -3.47 -2.89
N VAL A 337 0.93 -3.42 -2.12
CA VAL A 337 0.04 -2.24 -2.07
C VAL A 337 0.72 -1.10 -1.31
N VAL A 338 1.42 -1.41 -0.21
CA VAL A 338 2.21 -0.44 0.56
C VAL A 338 3.35 0.10 -0.30
N GLU A 339 4.12 -0.76 -0.97
CA GLU A 339 5.17 -0.36 -1.93
C GLU A 339 4.61 0.59 -2.99
N SER A 340 3.46 0.23 -3.57
CA SER A 340 2.83 1.01 -4.64
C SER A 340 2.42 2.40 -4.18
N MET A 341 1.78 2.51 -3.02
CA MET A 341 1.33 3.80 -2.50
C MET A 341 2.51 4.67 -2.05
N ALA A 342 3.55 4.08 -1.47
CA ALA A 342 4.79 4.76 -1.18
C ALA A 342 5.45 5.29 -2.46
N ALA A 343 5.62 4.44 -3.48
CA ALA A 343 6.23 4.81 -4.76
C ALA A 343 5.47 5.95 -5.47
N ILE A 344 4.13 5.87 -5.55
CA ILE A 344 3.27 6.92 -6.13
C ILE A 344 3.49 8.25 -5.40
N THR A 345 3.54 8.21 -4.06
CA THR A 345 3.72 9.43 -3.26
C THR A 345 5.11 10.03 -3.45
N ILE A 346 6.15 9.21 -3.49
CA ILE A 346 7.53 9.67 -3.72
C ILE A 346 7.68 10.30 -5.11
N VAL A 347 7.17 9.65 -6.18
CA VAL A 347 7.22 10.22 -7.53
C VAL A 347 6.50 11.57 -7.58
N ASP A 348 5.31 11.65 -7.00
CA ASP A 348 4.56 12.90 -6.96
C ASP A 348 5.34 14.00 -6.24
N ARG A 349 5.94 13.73 -5.08
CA ARG A 349 6.73 14.71 -4.33
C ARG A 349 8.04 15.09 -5.01
N LEU A 350 8.69 14.16 -5.72
CA LEU A 350 9.85 14.46 -6.58
C LEU A 350 9.46 15.47 -7.67
N PHE A 351 8.33 15.26 -8.34
CA PHE A 351 7.88 16.14 -9.42
C PHE A 351 7.40 17.50 -8.92
N VAL A 352 6.73 17.57 -7.78
CA VAL A 352 6.38 18.84 -7.14
C VAL A 352 7.64 19.65 -6.81
N GLY A 353 8.70 19.01 -6.33
CA GLY A 353 9.96 19.65 -5.96
C GLY A 353 10.82 20.15 -7.12
N MET A 354 10.52 19.77 -8.38
CA MET A 354 11.37 20.12 -9.54
C MET A 354 11.57 21.64 -9.75
N THR A 355 10.62 22.44 -9.31
CA THR A 355 10.66 23.91 -9.48
C THR A 355 11.17 24.65 -8.24
N ALA A 356 11.66 23.94 -7.22
CA ALA A 356 12.07 24.55 -5.95
C ALA A 356 13.32 25.43 -6.05
N ARG A 357 14.16 25.21 -7.08
CA ARG A 357 15.47 25.89 -7.22
C ARG A 357 15.60 26.54 -8.58
N MET A 358 15.88 27.86 -8.58
CA MET A 358 16.00 28.65 -9.83
C MET A 358 17.23 28.26 -10.67
N ASP A 359 18.33 27.84 -10.04
CA ASP A 359 19.51 27.33 -10.76
C ASP A 359 19.17 26.04 -11.54
N LYS A 360 18.37 25.13 -10.98
CA LYS A 360 17.93 23.92 -11.69
C LYS A 360 16.95 24.22 -12.83
N ILE A 361 16.08 25.20 -12.66
CA ILE A 361 15.21 25.69 -13.75
C ILE A 361 16.04 26.28 -14.90
N ARG A 362 17.09 27.05 -14.59
CA ARG A 362 18.01 27.61 -15.62
C ARG A 362 18.75 26.48 -16.33
N GLU A 363 19.32 25.53 -15.58
CA GLU A 363 20.00 24.36 -16.14
C GLU A 363 19.11 23.62 -17.15
N PHE A 364 17.85 23.37 -16.77
CA PHE A 364 16.89 22.66 -17.64
C PHE A 364 16.54 23.43 -18.91
N TYR A 365 16.23 24.75 -18.82
CA TYR A 365 15.75 25.52 -19.97
C TYR A 365 16.87 26.19 -20.78
N LYS A 366 18.03 26.48 -20.19
CA LYS A 366 19.12 27.20 -20.84
C LYS A 366 20.38 26.38 -21.06
N GLY A 367 20.50 25.23 -20.37
CA GLY A 367 21.71 24.41 -20.38
C GLY A 367 22.89 25.06 -19.65
N GLU A 368 22.64 25.97 -18.71
CA GLU A 368 23.64 26.78 -17.97
C GLU A 368 23.81 26.27 -16.53
#